data_5f4ed0eaff67a43beb95b279b579353e
#
_entry.id   5f4ed0eaff67a43beb95b279b579353e
#
_cell.length_a   1.000
_cell.length_b   1.000
_cell.length_c   1.000
_cell.angle_alpha   90.00
_cell.angle_beta   90.00
_cell.angle_gamma   90.00
#
_symmetry.space_group_name_H-M   'P 1'
#
loop_
_entity.id
_entity.type
_entity.pdbx_description
1 polymer ?
#
loop_
_entity_poly.entity_id
_entity_poly.type
_entity_poly.pdbx_seq_one_letter_code
_entity_poly.pdbx_strand_id
1 'polypeptide(L)'
;MIGRLRQLVDCESPSTSARHLEECASLIEPWLSSALHRPAEVTRVGENAHLVARAPDPRVLVLGHFDTVWPVGTVSDWPFSIDESVRIGRGPGIFDMKAGIVQALTAIESLPDPDRVSVLLTSDEEVGSATSRALIAELAQDAGAVVVCEPSADGGAVKVGRKGIANYVVEVTGRAAHAGLEPHLGVNASVELAHQIIRITGIGDSNRETSVVPTLASAGTTANTVPEFARVHVDARSWTITELERVDAAMHRLTAQLPGAVVDVVGGIERPPFEEAVARTLYAEAAAVAESLGIGPLAAVRSGGGSDGNLTAALGIPTLDGLGAVGGHPHAWNEHVLIDRMPERAALLGGLLARTTGRSRVR
;
A
#
# COMPACT_ATOMS: atom_id res chain seq x y z
N MET A 1 20.15 8.69 -11.86
CA MET A 1 18.85 8.77 -11.16
C MET A 1 17.90 9.80 -11.76
N ILE A 2 18.21 11.11 -11.80
CA ILE A 2 17.26 12.17 -12.21
C ILE A 2 16.64 11.93 -13.61
N GLY A 3 17.45 11.51 -14.59
CA GLY A 3 16.95 11.21 -15.95
C GLY A 3 15.91 10.08 -15.98
N ARG A 4 16.16 8.99 -15.22
CA ARG A 4 15.19 7.88 -15.08
C ARG A 4 13.94 8.33 -14.31
N LEU A 5 14.10 9.14 -13.25
CA LEU A 5 12.98 9.66 -12.48
C LEU A 5 12.06 10.51 -13.35
N ARG A 6 12.63 11.42 -14.18
CA ARG A 6 11.84 12.19 -15.13
C ARG A 6 11.05 11.29 -16.08
N GLN A 7 11.73 10.33 -16.72
CA GLN A 7 11.08 9.41 -17.67
C GLN A 7 9.95 8.62 -17.00
N LEU A 8 10.15 8.20 -15.75
CA LEU A 8 9.17 7.43 -15.01
C LEU A 8 7.98 8.28 -14.56
N VAL A 9 8.20 9.54 -14.16
CA VAL A 9 7.13 10.49 -13.83
C VAL A 9 6.33 10.87 -15.07
N ASP A 10 7.01 11.12 -16.18
CA ASP A 10 6.37 11.45 -17.46
C ASP A 10 5.60 10.26 -18.06
N CYS A 11 5.88 9.03 -17.64
CA CYS A 11 5.12 7.83 -17.99
C CYS A 11 3.96 7.65 -16.97
N GLU A 12 2.77 8.11 -17.36
CA GLU A 12 1.59 7.96 -16.52
C GLU A 12 1.23 6.48 -16.31
N SER A 13 0.85 6.13 -15.10
CA SER A 13 0.57 4.74 -14.71
C SER A 13 -0.59 4.63 -13.71
N PRO A 14 -1.78 5.16 -14.02
CA PRO A 14 -2.93 4.99 -13.12
C PRO A 14 -3.31 3.52 -12.98
N SER A 15 -3.60 3.08 -11.76
CA SER A 15 -3.98 1.69 -11.44
C SER A 15 -5.18 1.18 -12.25
N THR A 16 -6.00 2.10 -12.79
CA THR A 16 -7.21 1.79 -13.55
C THR A 16 -7.00 1.67 -15.05
N SER A 17 -5.77 1.79 -15.56
CA SER A 17 -5.49 1.79 -17.01
C SER A 17 -4.43 0.75 -17.39
N ALA A 18 -4.88 -0.44 -17.74
CA ALA A 18 -4.04 -1.56 -18.17
C ALA A 18 -3.00 -1.15 -19.24
N ARG A 19 -3.40 -0.32 -20.21
CA ARG A 19 -2.51 0.17 -21.26
C ARG A 19 -1.33 0.97 -20.70
N HIS A 20 -1.59 1.92 -19.82
CA HIS A 20 -0.53 2.78 -19.27
C HIS A 20 0.35 2.02 -18.28
N LEU A 21 -0.21 1.04 -17.57
CA LEU A 21 0.56 0.12 -16.74
C LEU A 21 1.51 -0.74 -17.58
N GLU A 22 1.06 -1.26 -18.73
CA GLU A 22 1.91 -1.99 -19.69
C GLU A 22 3.03 -1.11 -20.27
N GLU A 23 2.72 0.13 -20.65
CA GLU A 23 3.70 1.10 -21.14
C GLU A 23 4.76 1.41 -20.07
N CYS A 24 4.34 1.58 -18.81
CA CYS A 24 5.26 1.84 -17.69
C CYS A 24 6.12 0.60 -17.36
N ALA A 25 5.54 -0.60 -17.33
CA ALA A 25 6.29 -1.84 -17.17
C ALA A 25 7.36 -2.00 -18.25
N SER A 26 7.01 -1.72 -19.52
CA SER A 26 7.92 -1.79 -20.67
C SER A 26 9.03 -0.76 -20.60
N LEU A 27 8.80 0.39 -19.96
CA LEU A 27 9.83 1.41 -19.71
C LEU A 27 10.85 0.94 -18.65
N ILE A 28 10.36 0.28 -17.57
CA ILE A 28 11.20 -0.13 -16.44
C ILE A 28 11.96 -1.42 -16.75
N GLU A 29 11.36 -2.35 -17.51
CA GLU A 29 11.91 -3.69 -17.78
C GLU A 29 13.38 -3.66 -18.23
N PRO A 30 13.80 -2.89 -19.25
CA PRO A 30 15.19 -2.88 -19.69
C PRO A 30 16.15 -2.33 -18.64
N TRP A 31 15.71 -1.38 -17.80
CA TRP A 31 16.53 -0.87 -16.70
C TRP A 31 16.75 -1.94 -15.63
N LEU A 32 15.70 -2.67 -15.29
CA LEU A 32 15.77 -3.73 -14.29
C LEU A 32 16.61 -4.91 -14.79
N SER A 33 16.40 -5.32 -16.05
CA SER A 33 17.21 -6.37 -16.70
C SER A 33 18.70 -6.01 -16.73
N SER A 34 19.01 -4.75 -17.04
CA SER A 34 20.40 -4.25 -17.02
C SER A 34 21.00 -4.25 -15.62
N ALA A 35 20.26 -3.76 -14.60
CA ALA A 35 20.74 -3.67 -13.23
C ALA A 35 21.01 -5.07 -12.61
N LEU A 36 20.22 -6.06 -13.00
CA LEU A 36 20.33 -7.42 -12.50
C LEU A 36 21.23 -8.33 -13.33
N HIS A 37 21.71 -7.88 -14.50
CA HIS A 37 22.44 -8.67 -15.48
C HIS A 37 21.70 -9.95 -15.92
N ARG A 38 20.36 -9.95 -15.84
CA ARG A 38 19.47 -11.05 -16.26
C ARG A 38 18.10 -10.50 -16.64
N PRO A 39 17.31 -11.23 -17.45
CA PRO A 39 16.00 -10.77 -17.88
C PRO A 39 15.05 -10.51 -16.70
N ALA A 40 14.33 -9.41 -16.75
CA ALA A 40 13.09 -9.20 -16.04
C ALA A 40 11.93 -9.51 -16.99
N GLU A 41 10.80 -9.95 -16.45
CA GLU A 41 9.66 -10.41 -17.22
C GLU A 41 8.41 -9.63 -16.84
N VAL A 42 7.63 -9.21 -17.85
CA VAL A 42 6.29 -8.69 -17.63
C VAL A 42 5.33 -9.87 -17.44
N THR A 43 4.91 -10.08 -16.22
CA THR A 43 3.94 -11.14 -15.84
C THR A 43 2.55 -10.54 -15.77
N ARG A 44 1.61 -11.10 -16.54
CA ARG A 44 0.22 -10.63 -16.56
C ARG A 44 -0.67 -11.51 -15.69
N VAL A 45 -1.46 -10.83 -14.84
CA VAL A 45 -2.51 -11.47 -14.05
C VAL A 45 -3.80 -10.67 -14.28
N GLY A 46 -4.77 -11.27 -14.99
CA GLY A 46 -5.89 -10.53 -15.53
C GLY A 46 -5.43 -9.46 -16.52
N GLU A 47 -5.84 -8.23 -16.32
CA GLU A 47 -5.45 -7.07 -17.15
C GLU A 47 -4.18 -6.35 -16.60
N ASN A 48 -3.69 -6.73 -15.43
CA ASN A 48 -2.55 -6.08 -14.78
C ASN A 48 -1.22 -6.69 -15.23
N ALA A 49 -0.25 -5.82 -15.49
CA ALA A 49 1.10 -6.17 -15.89
C ALA A 49 2.08 -5.90 -14.73
N HIS A 50 2.58 -6.95 -14.10
CA HIS A 50 3.58 -6.85 -13.03
C HIS A 50 4.97 -7.12 -13.60
N LEU A 51 6.00 -6.50 -13.05
CA LEU A 51 7.38 -6.71 -13.47
C LEU A 51 8.10 -7.60 -12.46
N VAL A 52 8.57 -8.75 -12.92
CA VAL A 52 9.16 -9.80 -12.09
C VAL A 52 10.59 -10.11 -12.56
N ALA A 53 11.53 -10.14 -11.63
CA ALA A 53 12.87 -10.67 -11.88
C ALA A 53 13.26 -11.64 -10.77
N ARG A 54 13.28 -12.94 -11.10
CA ARG A 54 13.61 -14.02 -10.16
C ARG A 54 15.11 -14.20 -10.03
N ALA A 55 15.61 -14.27 -8.81
CA ALA A 55 17.00 -14.62 -8.54
C ALA A 55 17.21 -16.14 -8.65
N PRO A 56 18.38 -16.59 -9.13
CA PRO A 56 18.72 -18.04 -9.14
C PRO A 56 18.82 -18.65 -7.72
N ASP A 57 19.34 -17.91 -6.75
CA ASP A 57 19.41 -18.28 -5.32
C ASP A 57 18.87 -17.12 -4.46
N PRO A 58 17.52 -16.92 -4.40
CA PRO A 58 16.94 -15.75 -3.80
C PRO A 58 17.21 -15.67 -2.29
N ARG A 59 17.59 -14.48 -1.81
CA ARG A 59 17.83 -14.16 -0.40
C ARG A 59 17.04 -12.97 0.06
N VAL A 60 16.73 -12.06 -0.86
CA VAL A 60 15.96 -10.87 -0.59
C VAL A 60 15.06 -10.53 -1.78
N LEU A 61 13.84 -10.16 -1.48
CA LEU A 61 12.92 -9.57 -2.43
C LEU A 61 12.92 -8.05 -2.27
N VAL A 62 13.22 -7.33 -3.35
CA VAL A 62 12.94 -5.90 -3.46
C VAL A 62 11.52 -5.75 -3.99
N LEU A 63 10.65 -5.15 -3.19
CA LEU A 63 9.23 -4.99 -3.48
C LEU A 63 8.88 -3.51 -3.64
N GLY A 64 8.12 -3.20 -4.66
CA GLY A 64 7.59 -1.87 -4.92
C GLY A 64 6.44 -1.91 -5.91
N HIS A 65 5.85 -0.75 -6.21
CA HIS A 65 4.80 -0.60 -7.20
C HIS A 65 5.08 0.58 -8.12
N PHE A 66 4.56 0.52 -9.34
CA PHE A 66 4.68 1.60 -10.31
C PHE A 66 3.34 2.21 -10.72
N ASP A 67 2.23 1.63 -10.28
CA ASP A 67 0.93 2.26 -10.40
C ASP A 67 0.80 3.48 -9.49
N THR A 68 -0.13 4.35 -9.80
CA THR A 68 -0.40 5.59 -9.05
C THR A 68 -1.89 5.89 -9.01
N VAL A 69 -2.31 6.70 -8.04
CA VAL A 69 -3.68 7.22 -7.94
C VAL A 69 -4.01 8.28 -8.99
N TRP A 70 -3.01 8.82 -9.69
CA TRP A 70 -3.13 9.96 -10.58
C TRP A 70 -3.80 9.57 -11.91
N PRO A 71 -4.88 10.25 -12.34
CA PRO A 71 -5.56 9.95 -13.60
C PRO A 71 -4.69 10.30 -14.82
N VAL A 72 -5.01 9.68 -15.95
CA VAL A 72 -4.39 10.00 -17.25
C VAL A 72 -4.60 11.48 -17.59
N GLY A 73 -3.55 12.13 -18.08
CA GLY A 73 -3.53 13.56 -18.43
C GLY A 73 -2.93 14.44 -17.32
N THR A 74 -2.73 13.91 -16.11
CA THR A 74 -2.18 14.69 -14.99
C THR A 74 -0.81 15.29 -15.32
N VAL A 75 0.05 14.57 -16.02
CA VAL A 75 1.40 15.06 -16.43
C VAL A 75 1.32 16.30 -17.31
N SER A 76 0.26 16.47 -18.10
CA SER A 76 0.07 17.68 -18.92
C SER A 76 -0.16 18.93 -18.07
N ASP A 77 -0.84 18.80 -16.95
CA ASP A 77 -1.15 19.89 -16.03
C ASP A 77 -0.08 20.07 -14.96
N TRP A 78 0.60 18.98 -14.61
CA TRP A 78 1.62 18.93 -13.57
C TRP A 78 2.82 18.06 -13.99
N PRO A 79 3.67 18.59 -14.91
CA PRO A 79 4.83 17.86 -15.40
C PRO A 79 5.93 17.73 -14.34
N PHE A 80 6.81 16.75 -14.56
CA PHE A 80 8.03 16.65 -13.75
C PHE A 80 8.80 17.96 -13.72
N SER A 81 9.13 18.44 -12.54
CA SER A 81 9.92 19.65 -12.34
C SER A 81 10.89 19.52 -11.18
N ILE A 82 11.98 20.28 -11.20
CA ILE A 82 12.90 20.43 -10.07
C ILE A 82 13.03 21.91 -9.76
N ASP A 83 12.77 22.28 -8.53
CA ASP A 83 13.16 23.57 -7.98
C ASP A 83 14.65 23.49 -7.62
N GLU A 84 15.51 24.06 -8.46
CA GLU A 84 16.96 23.98 -8.29
C GLU A 84 17.46 24.77 -7.07
N SER A 85 16.68 25.72 -6.54
CA SER A 85 17.08 26.53 -5.37
C SER A 85 17.02 25.75 -4.06
N VAL A 86 16.08 24.79 -3.95
CA VAL A 86 15.84 23.96 -2.77
C VAL A 86 15.98 22.46 -3.05
N ARG A 87 16.31 22.09 -4.29
CA ARG A 87 16.51 20.72 -4.74
C ARG A 87 15.30 19.81 -4.49
N ILE A 88 14.10 20.35 -4.74
CA ILE A 88 12.83 19.63 -4.60
C ILE A 88 12.33 19.22 -5.98
N GLY A 89 12.13 17.92 -6.19
CA GLY A 89 11.48 17.35 -7.36
C GLY A 89 9.98 17.23 -7.13
N ARG A 90 9.15 17.53 -8.15
CA ARG A 90 7.69 17.44 -8.12
C ARG A 90 7.15 16.74 -9.36
N GLY A 91 5.99 16.13 -9.25
CA GLY A 91 5.28 15.46 -10.32
C GLY A 91 4.43 14.29 -9.79
N PRO A 92 3.48 13.77 -10.59
CA PRO A 92 2.54 12.74 -10.14
C PRO A 92 3.24 11.41 -9.85
N GLY A 93 3.01 10.86 -8.65
CA GLY A 93 3.61 9.60 -8.21
C GLY A 93 5.12 9.65 -8.00
N ILE A 94 5.71 10.86 -7.95
CA ILE A 94 7.16 11.02 -7.77
C ILE A 94 7.64 10.47 -6.43
N PHE A 95 6.87 10.68 -5.37
CA PHE A 95 7.16 10.21 -4.02
C PHE A 95 6.62 8.80 -3.80
N ASP A 96 5.40 8.55 -4.25
CA ASP A 96 4.69 7.27 -4.10
C ASP A 96 4.48 6.60 -5.47
N MET A 97 5.37 5.63 -5.92
CA MET A 97 6.70 5.47 -5.31
C MET A 97 7.80 5.44 -6.38
N LYS A 98 7.64 6.24 -7.47
CA LYS A 98 8.56 6.24 -8.65
C LYS A 98 10.01 6.55 -8.29
N ALA A 99 10.25 7.46 -7.31
CA ALA A 99 11.61 7.72 -6.84
C ALA A 99 12.20 6.54 -6.09
N GLY A 100 11.37 5.79 -5.33
CA GLY A 100 11.78 4.55 -4.67
C GLY A 100 12.25 3.48 -5.66
N ILE A 101 11.56 3.34 -6.80
CA ILE A 101 11.97 2.42 -7.88
C ILE A 101 13.35 2.82 -8.43
N VAL A 102 13.56 4.11 -8.72
CA VAL A 102 14.85 4.60 -9.25
C VAL A 102 15.98 4.38 -8.25
N GLN A 103 15.72 4.55 -6.96
CA GLN A 103 16.68 4.27 -5.90
C GLN A 103 16.99 2.78 -5.80
N ALA A 104 15.98 1.91 -5.92
CA ALA A 104 16.15 0.46 -5.92
C ALA A 104 17.02 -0.01 -7.10
N LEU A 105 16.76 0.48 -8.30
CA LEU A 105 17.60 0.20 -9.48
C LEU A 105 19.05 0.62 -9.23
N THR A 106 19.28 1.82 -8.70
CA THR A 106 20.62 2.33 -8.41
C THR A 106 21.32 1.52 -7.31
N ALA A 107 20.57 1.09 -6.29
CA ALA A 107 21.08 0.21 -5.24
C ALA A 107 21.53 -1.15 -5.79
N ILE A 108 20.72 -1.77 -6.65
CA ILE A 108 21.02 -3.04 -7.30
C ILE A 108 22.25 -2.91 -8.20
N GLU A 109 22.34 -1.85 -9.01
CA GLU A 109 23.51 -1.57 -9.88
C GLU A 109 24.82 -1.42 -9.10
N SER A 110 24.76 -1.09 -7.82
CA SER A 110 25.94 -0.97 -6.94
C SER A 110 26.42 -2.29 -6.35
N LEU A 111 25.62 -3.37 -6.48
CA LEU A 111 25.98 -4.67 -5.93
C LEU A 111 27.03 -5.37 -6.79
N PRO A 112 28.04 -5.98 -6.18
CA PRO A 112 29.03 -6.78 -6.93
C PRO A 112 28.41 -8.04 -7.53
N ASP A 113 27.34 -8.56 -6.94
CA ASP A 113 26.62 -9.76 -7.37
C ASP A 113 25.12 -9.62 -7.02
N PRO A 114 24.26 -9.37 -8.01
CA PRO A 114 22.81 -9.27 -7.82
C PRO A 114 22.07 -10.63 -7.90
N ASP A 115 22.76 -11.77 -8.07
CA ASP A 115 22.12 -13.07 -8.32
C ASP A 115 21.28 -13.60 -7.15
N ARG A 116 21.34 -12.92 -6.00
CA ARG A 116 20.53 -13.25 -4.80
C ARG A 116 19.37 -12.27 -4.55
N VAL A 117 19.17 -11.29 -5.44
CA VAL A 117 18.13 -10.29 -5.30
C VAL A 117 17.00 -10.59 -6.28
N SER A 118 15.83 -10.98 -5.80
CA SER A 118 14.59 -10.97 -6.59
C SER A 118 13.98 -9.58 -6.55
N VAL A 119 13.26 -9.21 -7.61
CA VAL A 119 12.52 -7.93 -7.67
C VAL A 119 11.10 -8.20 -8.14
N LEU A 120 10.14 -7.58 -7.47
CA LEU A 120 8.75 -7.49 -7.90
C LEU A 120 8.31 -6.03 -7.85
N LEU A 121 7.89 -5.51 -8.99
CA LEU A 121 7.20 -4.23 -9.07
C LEU A 121 5.75 -4.50 -9.49
N THR A 122 4.82 -4.17 -8.61
CA THR A 122 3.38 -4.41 -8.81
C THR A 122 2.74 -3.24 -9.56
N SER A 123 1.55 -3.48 -10.10
CA SER A 123 0.77 -2.49 -10.85
C SER A 123 -0.65 -2.31 -10.30
N ASP A 124 -0.88 -2.75 -9.06
CA ASP A 124 -2.20 -2.72 -8.42
C ASP A 124 -2.15 -2.47 -6.91
N GLU A 125 -1.04 -1.90 -6.41
CA GLU A 125 -0.87 -1.60 -4.98
C GLU A 125 -1.94 -0.64 -4.48
N GLU A 126 -2.15 0.46 -5.21
CA GLU A 126 -3.05 1.57 -4.89
C GLU A 126 -4.55 1.16 -4.89
N VAL A 127 -4.85 -0.03 -5.40
CA VAL A 127 -6.21 -0.60 -5.45
C VAL A 127 -6.32 -1.94 -4.70
N GLY A 128 -5.34 -2.26 -3.83
CA GLY A 128 -5.43 -3.38 -2.87
C GLY A 128 -4.75 -4.68 -3.29
N SER A 129 -3.89 -4.66 -4.32
CA SER A 129 -3.00 -5.78 -4.72
C SER A 129 -3.73 -7.09 -5.02
N ALA A 130 -4.92 -7.01 -5.60
CA ALA A 130 -5.76 -8.19 -5.83
C ALA A 130 -5.10 -9.19 -6.80
N THR A 131 -4.38 -8.69 -7.81
CA THR A 131 -3.74 -9.52 -8.83
C THR A 131 -2.29 -9.86 -8.49
N SER A 132 -1.59 -9.01 -7.72
CA SER A 132 -0.19 -9.20 -7.33
C SER A 132 0.00 -10.05 -6.08
N ARG A 133 -1.02 -10.20 -5.22
CA ARG A 133 -0.93 -10.86 -3.91
C ARG A 133 -0.28 -12.25 -3.94
N ALA A 134 -0.65 -13.07 -4.93
CA ALA A 134 -0.08 -14.41 -5.05
C ALA A 134 1.41 -14.37 -5.42
N LEU A 135 1.81 -13.47 -6.33
CA LEU A 135 3.22 -13.26 -6.72
C LEU A 135 4.03 -12.71 -5.55
N ILE A 136 3.48 -11.79 -4.77
CA ILE A 136 4.12 -11.24 -3.56
C ILE A 136 4.41 -12.39 -2.58
N ALA A 137 3.41 -13.22 -2.28
CA ALA A 137 3.55 -14.32 -1.34
C ALA A 137 4.60 -15.34 -1.81
N GLU A 138 4.55 -15.75 -3.07
CA GLU A 138 5.49 -16.71 -3.67
C GLU A 138 6.93 -16.19 -3.57
N LEU A 139 7.20 -15.02 -4.14
CA LEU A 139 8.56 -14.47 -4.20
C LEU A 139 9.13 -14.11 -2.82
N ALA A 140 8.28 -13.67 -1.88
CA ALA A 140 8.70 -13.38 -0.52
C ALA A 140 9.10 -14.66 0.24
N GLN A 141 8.33 -15.75 0.10
CA GLN A 141 8.67 -17.05 0.70
C GLN A 141 9.97 -17.62 0.14
N ASP A 142 10.18 -17.50 -1.17
CA ASP A 142 11.41 -17.94 -1.81
C ASP A 142 12.64 -17.17 -1.32
N ALA A 143 12.51 -15.87 -1.18
CA ALA A 143 13.59 -14.98 -0.78
C ALA A 143 13.94 -15.06 0.71
N GLY A 144 12.95 -15.16 1.58
CA GLY A 144 13.11 -15.23 3.04
C GLY A 144 13.40 -13.90 3.72
N ALA A 145 13.48 -12.79 2.99
CA ALA A 145 13.53 -11.41 3.47
C ALA A 145 12.95 -10.47 2.42
N VAL A 146 12.31 -9.37 2.86
CA VAL A 146 11.69 -8.39 1.96
C VAL A 146 12.08 -6.97 2.35
N VAL A 147 12.47 -6.17 1.36
CA VAL A 147 12.71 -4.73 1.49
C VAL A 147 11.72 -4.00 0.60
N VAL A 148 10.96 -3.09 1.17
CA VAL A 148 9.88 -2.38 0.45
C VAL A 148 10.32 -0.96 0.18
N CYS A 149 10.28 -0.57 -1.09
CA CYS A 149 10.77 0.73 -1.57
C CYS A 149 9.72 1.84 -1.52
N GLU A 150 8.71 1.69 -0.68
CA GLU A 150 7.74 2.70 -0.32
C GLU A 150 8.41 3.98 0.20
N PRO A 151 7.76 5.15 0.10
CA PRO A 151 8.26 6.39 0.67
C PRO A 151 8.69 6.24 2.13
N SER A 152 9.77 6.92 2.51
CA SER A 152 10.11 7.02 3.93
C SER A 152 9.07 7.86 4.70
N ALA A 153 9.05 7.73 6.00
CA ALA A 153 8.39 8.71 6.85
C ALA A 153 9.27 9.97 7.01
N ASP A 154 8.76 10.95 7.73
CA ASP A 154 9.40 12.23 7.92
C ASP A 154 10.89 12.09 8.31
N GLY A 155 11.71 12.92 7.69
CA GLY A 155 13.15 12.95 7.93
C GLY A 155 13.92 11.74 7.36
N GLY A 156 13.26 10.80 6.68
CA GLY A 156 13.88 9.59 6.15
C GLY A 156 13.75 8.37 7.06
N ALA A 157 12.87 8.41 8.07
CA ALA A 157 12.62 7.28 8.95
C ALA A 157 12.03 6.08 8.18
N VAL A 158 12.50 4.88 8.49
CA VAL A 158 11.94 3.65 7.93
C VAL A 158 10.67 3.23 8.66
N LYS A 159 9.84 2.44 8.01
CA LYS A 159 8.57 1.96 8.56
C LYS A 159 8.74 0.53 9.07
N VAL A 160 8.65 0.35 10.38
CA VAL A 160 8.82 -0.94 11.07
C VAL A 160 7.49 -1.59 11.44
N GLY A 161 6.38 -0.96 11.11
CA GLY A 161 5.04 -1.48 11.33
C GLY A 161 4.00 -0.66 10.60
N ARG A 162 2.93 -1.32 10.17
CA ARG A 162 1.77 -0.70 9.50
C ARG A 162 0.48 -1.25 10.06
N LYS A 163 -0.54 -0.39 10.20
CA LYS A 163 -1.87 -0.91 10.52
C LYS A 163 -2.35 -1.85 9.42
N GLY A 164 -3.02 -2.91 9.83
CA GLY A 164 -3.84 -3.70 8.93
C GLY A 164 -5.14 -2.98 8.64
N ILE A 165 -5.78 -3.36 7.54
CA ILE A 165 -6.98 -2.73 6.97
C ILE A 165 -8.06 -3.80 6.82
N ALA A 166 -9.27 -3.46 7.26
CA ALA A 166 -10.46 -4.23 6.96
C ALA A 166 -11.53 -3.28 6.41
N ASN A 167 -12.15 -3.68 5.31
CA ASN A 167 -13.18 -2.91 4.63
C ASN A 167 -14.50 -3.66 4.62
N TYR A 168 -15.58 -2.97 4.93
CA TYR A 168 -16.92 -3.54 4.94
C TYR A 168 -17.91 -2.64 4.23
N VAL A 169 -18.93 -3.28 3.65
CA VAL A 169 -20.17 -2.64 3.24
C VAL A 169 -21.29 -3.24 4.07
N VAL A 170 -21.98 -2.40 4.82
CA VAL A 170 -23.18 -2.79 5.58
C VAL A 170 -24.38 -2.36 4.77
N GLU A 171 -25.17 -3.31 4.32
CA GLU A 171 -26.38 -3.10 3.55
C GLU A 171 -27.62 -3.33 4.43
N VAL A 172 -28.59 -2.46 4.28
CA VAL A 172 -29.85 -2.51 5.02
C VAL A 172 -30.99 -2.61 4.03
N THR A 173 -31.79 -3.67 4.17
CA THR A 173 -33.04 -3.84 3.46
C THR A 173 -34.22 -3.66 4.39
N GLY A 174 -35.11 -2.75 4.05
CA GLY A 174 -36.37 -2.47 4.72
C GLY A 174 -37.56 -2.79 3.83
N ARG A 175 -38.55 -1.91 3.85
CA ARG A 175 -39.75 -2.01 2.99
C ARG A 175 -40.27 -0.62 2.66
N ALA A 176 -40.44 -0.34 1.36
CA ALA A 176 -41.00 0.90 0.88
C ALA A 176 -42.47 1.08 1.30
N ALA A 177 -42.86 2.33 1.55
CA ALA A 177 -44.24 2.77 1.72
C ALA A 177 -44.36 4.26 1.42
N HIS A 178 -45.56 4.74 1.14
CA HIS A 178 -45.76 6.17 0.94
C HIS A 178 -45.60 6.93 2.28
N ALA A 179 -44.62 7.84 2.36
CA ALA A 179 -44.25 8.49 3.62
C ALA A 179 -45.38 9.30 4.28
N GLY A 180 -46.33 9.82 3.49
CA GLY A 180 -47.44 10.62 4.00
C GLY A 180 -48.75 9.85 4.16
N LEU A 181 -48.95 8.76 3.42
CA LEU A 181 -50.22 8.00 3.46
C LEU A 181 -50.18 6.82 4.41
N GLU A 182 -49.16 5.98 4.28
CA GLU A 182 -49.10 4.71 4.99
C GLU A 182 -47.68 4.41 5.52
N PRO A 183 -47.03 5.37 6.24
CA PRO A 183 -45.66 5.16 6.70
C PRO A 183 -45.51 3.95 7.65
N HIS A 184 -46.58 3.58 8.35
CA HIS A 184 -46.60 2.46 9.25
C HIS A 184 -46.53 1.07 8.57
N LEU A 185 -46.77 1.00 7.24
CA LEU A 185 -46.58 -0.21 6.44
C LEU A 185 -45.13 -0.36 5.97
N GLY A 186 -44.30 0.70 6.05
CA GLY A 186 -42.91 0.68 5.69
C GLY A 186 -42.01 0.15 6.80
N VAL A 187 -40.78 -0.23 6.40
CA VAL A 187 -39.65 -0.46 7.31
C VAL A 187 -38.51 0.44 6.83
N ASN A 188 -38.18 1.44 7.62
CA ASN A 188 -37.29 2.55 7.18
C ASN A 188 -35.83 2.17 7.26
N ALA A 189 -35.22 1.85 6.11
CA ALA A 189 -33.82 1.49 6.01
C ALA A 189 -32.86 2.62 6.44
N SER A 190 -33.24 3.90 6.29
CA SER A 190 -32.41 5.03 6.79
C SER A 190 -32.32 5.06 8.30
N VAL A 191 -33.42 4.75 9.00
CA VAL A 191 -33.43 4.72 10.47
C VAL A 191 -32.62 3.53 10.96
N GLU A 192 -32.82 2.35 10.34
CA GLU A 192 -31.98 1.19 10.66
C GLU A 192 -30.51 1.45 10.43
N LEU A 193 -30.15 2.07 9.29
CA LEU A 193 -28.76 2.43 9.00
C LEU A 193 -28.17 3.35 10.08
N ALA A 194 -28.95 4.33 10.56
CA ALA A 194 -28.49 5.22 11.64
C ALA A 194 -28.18 4.45 12.93
N HIS A 195 -29.02 3.44 13.28
CA HIS A 195 -28.73 2.53 14.40
C HIS A 195 -27.43 1.75 14.17
N GLN A 196 -27.21 1.22 12.95
CA GLN A 196 -26.00 0.48 12.65
C GLN A 196 -24.76 1.38 12.68
N ILE A 197 -24.81 2.60 12.15
CA ILE A 197 -23.69 3.56 12.20
C ILE A 197 -23.26 3.82 13.65
N ILE A 198 -24.20 4.04 14.57
CA ILE A 198 -23.89 4.26 15.98
C ILE A 198 -23.24 3.01 16.61
N ARG A 199 -23.76 1.82 16.30
CA ARG A 199 -23.18 0.56 16.81
C ARG A 199 -21.79 0.31 16.27
N ILE A 200 -21.58 0.52 14.96
CA ILE A 200 -20.29 0.35 14.28
C ILE A 200 -19.22 1.27 14.90
N THR A 201 -19.58 2.55 15.14
CA THR A 201 -18.67 3.51 15.78
C THR A 201 -18.21 3.03 17.17
N GLY A 202 -19.06 2.28 17.89
CA GLY A 202 -18.73 1.70 19.20
C GLY A 202 -17.85 0.44 19.14
N ILE A 203 -17.54 -0.11 17.95
CA ILE A 203 -16.67 -1.29 17.82
C ILE A 203 -15.18 -0.90 17.95
N GLY A 204 -14.81 0.35 17.58
CA GLY A 204 -13.46 0.88 17.73
C GLY A 204 -13.00 0.88 19.20
N ASP A 205 -11.68 0.90 19.40
CA ASP A 205 -11.07 0.97 20.73
C ASP A 205 -9.85 1.89 20.68
N SER A 206 -9.98 3.09 21.25
CA SER A 206 -8.90 4.09 21.27
C SER A 206 -7.71 3.65 22.13
N ASN A 207 -7.92 2.84 23.18
CA ASN A 207 -6.83 2.34 24.01
C ASN A 207 -5.95 1.32 23.28
N ARG A 208 -6.49 0.68 22.24
CA ARG A 208 -5.79 -0.25 21.36
C ARG A 208 -5.42 0.39 20.02
N GLU A 209 -5.66 1.70 19.89
CA GLU A 209 -5.48 2.45 18.63
C GLU A 209 -6.22 1.82 17.43
N THR A 210 -7.35 1.13 17.71
CA THR A 210 -8.19 0.49 16.70
C THR A 210 -9.29 1.46 16.27
N SER A 211 -9.26 1.88 15.01
CA SER A 211 -10.28 2.73 14.39
C SER A 211 -11.29 1.88 13.64
N VAL A 212 -12.59 2.24 13.74
CA VAL A 212 -13.67 1.69 12.92
C VAL A 212 -14.54 2.87 12.51
N VAL A 213 -14.45 3.26 11.25
CA VAL A 213 -14.99 4.52 10.76
C VAL A 213 -16.01 4.27 9.65
N PRO A 214 -17.31 4.53 9.88
CA PRO A 214 -18.29 4.66 8.80
C PRO A 214 -17.88 5.84 7.89
N THR A 215 -17.72 5.58 6.59
CA THR A 215 -17.16 6.58 5.67
C THR A 215 -18.20 7.11 4.68
N LEU A 216 -18.68 6.27 3.76
CA LEU A 216 -19.64 6.65 2.73
C LEU A 216 -21.00 6.03 3.02
N ALA A 217 -22.03 6.84 3.20
CA ALA A 217 -23.40 6.38 3.46
C ALA A 217 -24.37 6.87 2.38
N SER A 218 -25.33 6.04 2.03
CA SER A 218 -26.44 6.41 1.13
C SER A 218 -27.72 5.70 1.52
N ALA A 219 -28.88 6.37 1.33
CA ALA A 219 -30.19 5.82 1.64
C ALA A 219 -31.31 6.47 0.82
N GLY A 220 -32.30 5.67 0.42
CA GLY A 220 -33.49 6.13 -0.28
C GLY A 220 -33.24 6.61 -1.70
N THR A 221 -34.35 6.88 -2.42
CA THR A 221 -34.32 7.37 -3.82
C THR A 221 -35.24 8.58 -4.04
N THR A 222 -36.28 8.73 -3.23
CA THR A 222 -37.29 9.79 -3.36
C THR A 222 -37.71 10.35 -2.00
N ALA A 223 -38.04 11.64 -1.94
CA ALA A 223 -38.33 12.33 -0.70
C ALA A 223 -39.66 11.93 -0.02
N ASN A 224 -40.61 11.36 -0.77
CA ASN A 224 -41.94 11.00 -0.27
C ASN A 224 -42.14 9.50 -0.07
N THR A 225 -41.07 8.71 -0.06
CA THR A 225 -41.10 7.25 0.13
C THR A 225 -40.27 6.86 1.35
N VAL A 226 -40.79 5.97 2.19
CA VAL A 226 -40.01 5.30 3.22
C VAL A 226 -38.88 4.51 2.55
N PRO A 227 -37.61 4.77 2.85
CA PRO A 227 -36.50 4.11 2.18
C PRO A 227 -36.51 2.59 2.38
N GLU A 228 -36.41 1.83 1.29
CA GLU A 228 -36.29 0.37 1.30
C GLU A 228 -34.83 -0.09 1.40
N PHE A 229 -33.88 0.71 0.86
CA PHE A 229 -32.46 0.38 0.85
C PHE A 229 -31.62 1.51 1.44
N ALA A 230 -30.61 1.07 2.19
CA ALA A 230 -29.55 1.96 2.67
C ALA A 230 -28.25 1.17 2.80
N ARG A 231 -27.10 1.86 2.71
CA ARG A 231 -25.79 1.23 2.90
C ARG A 231 -24.78 2.19 3.48
N VAL A 232 -23.78 1.62 4.15
CA VAL A 232 -22.59 2.37 4.60
C VAL A 232 -21.32 1.56 4.36
N HIS A 233 -20.27 2.25 3.90
CA HIS A 233 -18.92 1.73 3.84
C HIS A 233 -18.21 1.99 5.17
N VAL A 234 -17.38 1.04 5.60
CA VAL A 234 -16.66 1.12 6.87
C VAL A 234 -15.19 0.77 6.64
N ASP A 235 -14.29 1.67 7.02
CA ASP A 235 -12.83 1.45 7.10
C ASP A 235 -12.47 1.10 8.54
N ALA A 236 -11.79 -0.02 8.75
CA ALA A 236 -11.30 -0.41 10.06
C ALA A 236 -9.78 -0.65 10.00
N ARG A 237 -9.06 -0.14 10.99
CA ARG A 237 -7.60 -0.26 11.05
C ARG A 237 -7.11 -0.60 12.44
N SER A 238 -6.13 -1.52 12.53
CA SER A 238 -5.50 -1.88 13.80
C SER A 238 -4.05 -2.32 13.62
N TRP A 239 -3.28 -2.29 14.73
CA TRP A 239 -1.88 -2.70 14.77
C TRP A 239 -1.68 -4.21 14.89
N THR A 240 -2.71 -4.96 15.30
CA THR A 240 -2.60 -6.40 15.52
C THR A 240 -3.70 -7.17 14.79
N ILE A 241 -3.36 -8.38 14.35
CA ILE A 241 -4.33 -9.26 13.69
C ILE A 241 -5.47 -9.64 14.63
N THR A 242 -5.18 -9.87 15.91
CA THR A 242 -6.19 -10.21 16.93
C THR A 242 -7.27 -9.12 17.06
N GLU A 243 -6.88 -7.84 16.97
CA GLU A 243 -7.85 -6.74 17.01
C GLU A 243 -8.68 -6.65 15.72
N LEU A 244 -8.07 -6.86 14.54
CA LEU A 244 -8.84 -6.92 13.30
C LEU A 244 -9.83 -8.08 13.29
N GLU A 245 -9.43 -9.26 13.78
CA GLU A 245 -10.33 -10.41 13.94
C GLU A 245 -11.46 -10.11 14.93
N ARG A 246 -11.18 -9.38 16.02
CA ARG A 246 -12.23 -8.92 16.95
C ARG A 246 -13.23 -8.00 16.26
N VAL A 247 -12.73 -7.03 15.47
CA VAL A 247 -13.56 -6.11 14.69
C VAL A 247 -14.37 -6.89 13.66
N ASP A 248 -13.72 -7.76 12.88
CA ASP A 248 -14.37 -8.59 11.86
C ASP A 248 -15.53 -9.41 12.45
N ALA A 249 -15.27 -10.10 13.55
CA ALA A 249 -16.29 -10.85 14.26
C ALA A 249 -17.41 -9.95 14.82
N ALA A 250 -17.13 -8.72 15.21
CA ALA A 250 -18.14 -7.76 15.69
C ALA A 250 -18.99 -7.21 14.52
N MET A 251 -18.38 -6.92 13.38
CA MET A 251 -19.08 -6.48 12.17
C MET A 251 -20.07 -7.55 11.69
N HIS A 252 -19.64 -8.80 11.55
CA HIS A 252 -20.49 -9.89 11.09
C HIS A 252 -21.56 -10.35 12.11
N ARG A 253 -21.51 -9.85 13.36
CA ARG A 253 -22.58 -10.03 14.36
C ARG A 253 -23.59 -8.90 14.41
N LEU A 254 -23.52 -7.92 13.53
CA LEU A 254 -24.52 -6.86 13.44
C LEU A 254 -25.88 -7.48 13.08
N THR A 255 -26.92 -7.05 13.78
CA THR A 255 -28.29 -7.50 13.60
C THR A 255 -29.23 -6.31 13.56
N ALA A 256 -30.32 -6.43 12.81
CA ALA A 256 -31.32 -5.37 12.72
C ALA A 256 -31.90 -5.00 14.09
N GLN A 257 -32.16 -3.70 14.28
CA GLN A 257 -32.84 -3.13 15.45
C GLN A 257 -34.33 -2.90 15.16
N LEU A 258 -34.68 -2.58 13.91
CA LEU A 258 -36.08 -2.41 13.54
C LEU A 258 -36.71 -3.75 13.16
N PRO A 259 -37.90 -4.07 13.67
CA PRO A 259 -38.64 -5.24 13.22
C PRO A 259 -38.89 -5.23 11.72
N GLY A 260 -38.52 -6.31 11.04
CA GLY A 260 -38.69 -6.47 9.60
C GLY A 260 -37.58 -5.89 8.74
N ALA A 261 -36.56 -5.24 9.31
CA ALA A 261 -35.34 -4.90 8.60
C ALA A 261 -34.39 -6.09 8.51
N VAL A 262 -33.58 -6.13 7.45
CA VAL A 262 -32.47 -7.08 7.28
C VAL A 262 -31.17 -6.28 7.19
N VAL A 263 -30.13 -6.79 7.82
CA VAL A 263 -28.78 -6.20 7.80
C VAL A 263 -27.81 -7.26 7.30
N ASP A 264 -27.15 -6.97 6.20
CA ASP A 264 -26.12 -7.80 5.61
C ASP A 264 -24.78 -7.09 5.68
N VAL A 265 -23.72 -7.84 5.99
CA VAL A 265 -22.33 -7.30 6.07
C VAL A 265 -21.46 -8.06 5.09
N VAL A 266 -20.90 -7.35 4.13
CA VAL A 266 -19.98 -7.87 3.14
C VAL A 266 -18.61 -7.22 3.35
N GLY A 267 -17.54 -7.99 3.17
CA GLY A 267 -16.17 -7.53 3.36
C GLY A 267 -15.45 -8.28 4.46
N GLY A 268 -14.32 -7.75 4.91
CA GLY A 268 -13.45 -8.39 5.90
C GLY A 268 -12.06 -7.80 5.91
N ILE A 269 -11.10 -8.55 6.46
CA ILE A 269 -9.70 -8.16 6.52
C ILE A 269 -9.09 -8.21 5.11
N GLU A 270 -8.73 -7.06 4.58
CA GLU A 270 -8.12 -6.92 3.26
C GLU A 270 -6.59 -7.04 3.32
N ARG A 271 -5.99 -6.28 4.23
CA ARG A 271 -4.55 -6.32 4.52
C ARG A 271 -4.33 -6.63 6.00
N PRO A 272 -3.72 -7.77 6.36
CA PRO A 272 -3.31 -8.02 7.74
C PRO A 272 -2.31 -6.94 8.22
N PRO A 273 -2.13 -6.71 9.54
CA PRO A 273 -1.16 -5.74 10.01
C PRO A 273 0.27 -6.20 9.77
N PHE A 274 1.15 -5.24 9.52
CA PHE A 274 2.59 -5.42 9.59
C PHE A 274 3.03 -5.15 11.03
N GLU A 275 3.21 -6.21 11.81
CA GLU A 275 3.59 -6.10 13.21
C GLU A 275 5.10 -5.86 13.36
N GLU A 276 5.49 -4.95 14.25
CA GLU A 276 6.86 -4.45 14.41
C GLU A 276 7.92 -5.56 14.63
N ALA A 277 7.52 -6.65 15.27
CA ALA A 277 8.44 -7.76 15.55
C ALA A 277 9.09 -8.34 14.28
N VAL A 278 8.38 -8.28 13.16
CA VAL A 278 8.82 -8.83 11.86
C VAL A 278 9.93 -7.98 11.23
N ALA A 279 9.93 -6.65 11.47
CA ALA A 279 10.96 -5.73 10.95
C ALA A 279 12.28 -5.77 11.72
N ARG A 280 12.28 -6.24 12.95
CA ARG A 280 13.38 -6.03 13.93
C ARG A 280 14.76 -6.36 13.38
N THR A 281 14.89 -7.49 12.71
CA THR A 281 16.18 -7.96 12.21
C THR A 281 16.72 -7.08 11.08
N LEU A 282 15.85 -6.78 10.08
CA LEU A 282 16.25 -5.94 8.94
C LEU A 282 16.47 -4.49 9.35
N TYR A 283 15.68 -3.98 10.31
CA TYR A 283 15.91 -2.64 10.88
C TYR A 283 17.28 -2.52 11.56
N ALA A 284 17.65 -3.50 12.37
CA ALA A 284 18.97 -3.48 13.03
C ALA A 284 20.11 -3.47 12.01
N GLU A 285 19.96 -4.18 10.90
CA GLU A 285 20.95 -4.17 9.82
C GLU A 285 20.97 -2.86 9.05
N ALA A 286 19.80 -2.31 8.73
CA ALA A 286 19.70 -1.01 8.07
C ALA A 286 20.30 0.11 8.94
N ALA A 287 20.09 0.07 10.26
CA ALA A 287 20.68 1.01 11.20
C ALA A 287 22.22 0.91 11.21
N ALA A 288 22.77 -0.31 11.22
CA ALA A 288 24.22 -0.51 11.15
C ALA A 288 24.82 -0.06 9.81
N VAL A 289 24.06 -0.22 8.69
CA VAL A 289 24.47 0.33 7.39
C VAL A 289 24.46 1.85 7.42
N ALA A 290 23.41 2.48 7.95
CA ALA A 290 23.30 3.93 8.05
C ALA A 290 24.47 4.52 8.87
N GLU A 291 24.85 3.89 9.99
CA GLU A 291 26.02 4.26 10.77
C GLU A 291 27.32 4.16 9.97
N SER A 292 27.51 3.05 9.24
CA SER A 292 28.73 2.83 8.43
C SER A 292 28.87 3.82 7.27
N LEU A 293 27.76 4.32 6.75
CA LEU A 293 27.70 5.33 5.69
C LEU A 293 27.79 6.78 6.22
N GLY A 294 27.78 6.97 7.55
CA GLY A 294 27.79 8.31 8.15
C GLY A 294 26.46 9.09 7.93
N ILE A 295 25.35 8.38 7.63
CA ILE A 295 24.02 8.98 7.45
C ILE A 295 23.46 9.48 8.80
N GLY A 296 23.97 8.97 9.90
CA GLY A 296 23.47 9.21 11.24
C GLY A 296 22.48 8.14 11.73
N PRO A 297 21.85 8.34 12.88
CA PRO A 297 20.91 7.37 13.43
C PRO A 297 19.70 7.19 12.51
N LEU A 298 19.45 5.95 12.08
CA LEU A 298 18.28 5.64 11.28
C LEU A 298 17.03 5.60 12.18
N ALA A 299 16.15 6.56 12.03
CA ALA A 299 14.88 6.59 12.75
C ALA A 299 13.90 5.52 12.22
N ALA A 300 13.05 5.02 13.10
CA ALA A 300 11.99 4.07 12.75
C ALA A 300 10.64 4.56 13.30
N VAL A 301 9.58 4.33 12.51
CA VAL A 301 8.21 4.68 12.90
C VAL A 301 7.22 3.58 12.53
N ARG A 302 6.03 3.63 13.13
CA ARG A 302 4.86 2.89 12.68
C ARG A 302 3.97 3.81 11.82
N SER A 303 3.34 3.27 10.78
CA SER A 303 2.48 4.01 9.85
C SER A 303 1.02 3.53 9.92
N GLY A 304 0.07 4.46 9.90
CA GLY A 304 -1.37 4.14 9.82
C GLY A 304 -1.84 3.67 8.44
N GLY A 305 -1.05 3.95 7.37
CA GLY A 305 -1.31 3.47 6.02
C GLY A 305 -0.77 2.07 5.78
N GLY A 306 -1.47 1.27 4.96
CA GLY A 306 -1.01 -0.04 4.51
C GLY A 306 -0.01 0.06 3.36
N SER A 307 0.60 -1.08 3.00
CA SER A 307 1.37 -1.30 1.77
C SER A 307 1.43 -2.80 1.46
N ASP A 308 2.05 -3.16 0.35
CA ASP A 308 2.34 -4.56 0.03
C ASP A 308 3.26 -5.23 1.07
N GLY A 309 4.02 -4.45 1.84
CA GLY A 309 4.79 -4.92 3.00
C GLY A 309 3.93 -5.57 4.09
N ASN A 310 2.65 -5.21 4.21
CA ASN A 310 1.71 -5.88 5.10
C ASN A 310 1.52 -7.35 4.73
N LEU A 311 1.46 -7.65 3.42
CA LEU A 311 1.23 -9.00 2.92
C LEU A 311 2.42 -9.92 3.23
N THR A 312 3.64 -9.43 3.07
CA THR A 312 4.86 -10.19 3.36
C THR A 312 5.10 -10.37 4.85
N ALA A 313 4.86 -9.32 5.63
CA ALA A 313 4.97 -9.37 7.09
C ALA A 313 3.94 -10.33 7.72
N ALA A 314 2.73 -10.41 7.19
CA ALA A 314 1.70 -11.34 7.64
C ALA A 314 2.07 -12.82 7.44
N LEU A 315 2.98 -13.11 6.51
CA LEU A 315 3.55 -14.45 6.32
C LEU A 315 4.67 -14.77 7.33
N GLY A 316 5.00 -13.84 8.22
CA GLY A 316 6.10 -13.97 9.18
C GLY A 316 7.49 -13.77 8.55
N ILE A 317 7.56 -13.28 7.30
CA ILE A 317 8.81 -13.08 6.59
C ILE A 317 9.42 -11.74 7.04
N PRO A 318 10.70 -11.71 7.46
CA PRO A 318 11.40 -10.48 7.79
C PRO A 318 11.18 -9.42 6.71
N THR A 319 10.53 -8.32 7.07
CA THR A 319 10.15 -7.24 6.15
C THR A 319 10.59 -5.89 6.74
N LEU A 320 11.17 -5.01 5.93
CA LEU A 320 11.44 -3.62 6.28
C LEU A 320 10.90 -2.71 5.18
N ASP A 321 10.16 -1.70 5.59
CA ASP A 321 9.45 -0.81 4.69
C ASP A 321 9.92 0.66 4.82
N GLY A 322 9.50 1.53 3.90
CA GLY A 322 9.90 2.94 3.91
C GLY A 322 11.35 3.17 3.50
N LEU A 323 11.90 2.28 2.66
CA LEU A 323 13.29 2.39 2.17
C LEU A 323 13.44 3.30 0.95
N GLY A 324 12.34 3.79 0.39
CA GLY A 324 12.30 4.69 -0.75
C GLY A 324 12.65 6.14 -0.42
N ALA A 325 12.10 7.07 -1.18
CA ALA A 325 12.48 8.48 -1.17
C ALA A 325 12.13 9.21 0.13
N VAL A 326 12.87 10.28 0.39
CA VAL A 326 12.53 11.31 1.37
C VAL A 326 11.78 12.42 0.64
N GLY A 327 10.62 12.78 1.14
CA GLY A 327 9.74 13.76 0.52
C GLY A 327 8.46 13.92 1.33
N GLY A 328 7.36 14.14 0.67
CA GLY A 328 6.09 14.30 1.36
C GLY A 328 4.88 14.42 0.44
N HIS A 329 3.71 14.43 1.08
CA HIS A 329 2.41 14.67 0.48
C HIS A 329 2.02 13.67 -0.63
N PRO A 330 2.13 12.33 -0.40
CA PRO A 330 1.61 11.37 -1.36
C PRO A 330 0.13 11.67 -1.66
N HIS A 331 -0.32 11.39 -2.89
CA HIS A 331 -1.71 11.58 -3.34
C HIS A 331 -2.20 13.05 -3.33
N ALA A 332 -1.30 14.03 -3.23
CA ALA A 332 -1.65 15.45 -3.20
C ALA A 332 -0.84 16.27 -4.24
N TRP A 333 -1.41 17.35 -4.77
CA TRP A 333 -0.80 18.20 -5.80
C TRP A 333 0.53 18.87 -5.40
N ASN A 334 0.93 18.76 -4.15
CA ASN A 334 2.23 19.18 -3.65
C ASN A 334 3.16 18.00 -3.31
N GLU A 335 2.86 16.82 -3.84
CA GLU A 335 3.72 15.63 -3.75
C GLU A 335 5.13 15.97 -4.25
N HIS A 336 6.14 15.56 -3.49
CA HIS A 336 7.52 15.94 -3.79
C HIS A 336 8.55 15.00 -3.19
N VAL A 337 9.77 15.07 -3.74
CA VAL A 337 10.94 14.39 -3.21
C VAL A 337 12.12 15.35 -3.04
N LEU A 338 12.95 15.07 -2.03
CA LEU A 338 14.22 15.75 -1.81
C LEU A 338 15.29 15.09 -2.68
N ILE A 339 15.63 15.70 -3.80
CA ILE A 339 16.52 15.14 -4.83
C ILE A 339 17.89 14.77 -4.23
N ASP A 340 18.44 15.62 -3.38
CA ASP A 340 19.77 15.42 -2.78
C ASP A 340 19.83 14.28 -1.76
N ARG A 341 18.66 13.82 -1.28
CA ARG A 341 18.56 12.66 -0.39
C ARG A 341 18.48 11.32 -1.14
N MET A 342 18.20 11.33 -2.44
CA MET A 342 18.06 10.11 -3.24
C MET A 342 19.32 9.24 -3.30
N PRO A 343 20.56 9.81 -3.49
CA PRO A 343 21.79 9.01 -3.47
C PRO A 343 22.04 8.33 -2.14
N GLU A 344 21.80 9.03 -1.04
CA GLU A 344 21.93 8.49 0.32
C GLU A 344 20.98 7.30 0.56
N ARG A 345 19.72 7.43 0.12
CA ARG A 345 18.73 6.35 0.24
C ARG A 345 19.07 5.14 -0.62
N ALA A 346 19.59 5.37 -1.84
CA ALA A 346 20.06 4.28 -2.70
C ALA A 346 21.27 3.56 -2.07
N ALA A 347 22.20 4.31 -1.46
CA ALA A 347 23.35 3.73 -0.76
C ALA A 347 22.95 2.92 0.47
N LEU A 348 21.99 3.42 1.27
CA LEU A 348 21.40 2.69 2.41
C LEU A 348 20.78 1.37 1.96
N LEU A 349 19.95 1.41 0.93
CA LEU A 349 19.33 0.22 0.37
C LEU A 349 20.37 -0.77 -0.18
N GLY A 350 21.35 -0.28 -0.96
CA GLY A 350 22.45 -1.10 -1.50
C GLY A 350 23.26 -1.81 -0.41
N GLY A 351 23.61 -1.08 0.64
CA GLY A 351 24.30 -1.65 1.81
C GLY A 351 23.46 -2.70 2.54
N LEU A 352 22.15 -2.48 2.69
CA LEU A 352 21.24 -3.46 3.28
C LEU A 352 21.12 -4.70 2.41
N LEU A 353 20.96 -4.55 1.09
CA LEU A 353 20.92 -5.68 0.14
C LEU A 353 22.20 -6.50 0.20
N ALA A 354 23.38 -5.87 0.20
CA ALA A 354 24.68 -6.54 0.30
C ALA A 354 24.81 -7.36 1.59
N ARG A 355 24.34 -6.83 2.73
CA ARG A 355 24.35 -7.57 4.01
C ARG A 355 23.38 -8.73 4.00
N THR A 356 22.17 -8.55 3.51
CA THR A 356 21.12 -9.57 3.47
C THR A 356 21.51 -10.73 2.52
N THR A 357 22.07 -10.42 1.37
CA THR A 357 22.54 -11.42 0.39
C THR A 357 23.78 -12.20 0.85
N GLY A 358 24.62 -11.60 1.69
CA GLY A 358 25.80 -12.24 2.28
C GLY A 358 25.52 -13.30 3.35
N ARG A 359 24.27 -13.41 3.83
CA ARG A 359 23.88 -14.37 4.88
C ARG A 359 23.74 -15.81 4.34
N SER A 360 24.09 -16.78 5.18
CA SER A 360 23.70 -18.18 4.97
C SER A 360 22.20 -18.34 5.27
N ARG A 361 21.47 -19.17 4.51
CA ARG A 361 20.08 -19.54 4.88
C ARG A 361 20.07 -20.13 6.29
N VAL A 362 19.34 -19.52 7.21
CA VAL A 362 18.93 -20.19 8.43
C VAL A 362 17.83 -21.18 8.00
N ARG A 363 18.13 -22.47 8.08
CA ARG A 363 17.18 -23.57 7.78
C ARG A 363 16.17 -23.71 8.91
#